data_a72e0762b3ce8db139e7adbe99b1c0b0
#
_entry.id   a72e0762b3ce8db139e7adbe99b1c0b0
#
_cell.length_a   1.000
_cell.length_b   1.000
_cell.length_c   1.000
_cell.angle_alpha   90.00
_cell.angle_beta   90.00
_cell.angle_gamma   90.00
#
_symmetry.space_group_name_H-M   'P 1'
#
loop_
_entity.id
_entity.type
_entity.pdbx_description
1 polymer ?
#
loop_
_entity_poly.entity_id
_entity_poly.type
_entity_poly.pdbx_seq_one_letter_code
_entity_poly.pdbx_strand_id
1 'polypeptide(L)'
;MEQLLQRYIRGKVSEEERLKVVSWLDESPDNMREFLALRKLYDISLWHTDTEQKTIHKKFIPPIRRIAIETLKIAAIFLIGIFVTKQFVEQKVEDIQIQTIHVPTGQRAELTLADGTHVWLNSRSTLKFPNKFGTNKRNVELNGEGYFSVHHDKKRPFTVQTEKYAIHVLGTEFNVKAYHNSPLFETALLKGSVEISSLTMPKRLRLKPNEMAIASQEGLNTSHIPDYNYFKWKWGLFCFEDESIQSLIEKLQLYYDIKIDVQRPSLLQYRYSGKFRIKDGIDHVLKVLQLKHKFTYTKNEETNLIVIK
;
A
#
# COMPACT_ATOMS: atom_id res chain seq x y z
N MET A 1 -33.51 51.49 -4.56
CA MET A 1 -33.28 50.61 -3.37
C MET A 1 -32.02 51.02 -2.61
N GLU A 2 -30.92 51.25 -3.25
CA GLU A 2 -29.61 51.55 -2.63
C GLU A 2 -29.63 52.72 -1.62
N GLN A 3 -30.21 53.87 -1.99
CA GLN A 3 -30.35 55.00 -1.05
C GLN A 3 -31.20 54.70 0.18
N LEU A 4 -32.20 53.83 0.04
CA LEU A 4 -33.03 53.36 1.15
C LEU A 4 -32.25 52.45 2.07
N LEU A 5 -31.46 51.54 1.52
CA LEU A 5 -30.56 50.66 2.27
C LEU A 5 -29.50 51.43 3.07
N GLN A 6 -28.91 52.49 2.46
CA GLN A 6 -27.97 53.37 3.16
C GLN A 6 -28.61 54.09 4.34
N ARG A 7 -29.87 54.58 4.20
CA ARG A 7 -30.62 55.20 5.32
C ARG A 7 -31.00 54.17 6.38
N TYR A 8 -31.35 52.95 5.98
CA TYR A 8 -31.66 51.85 6.87
C TYR A 8 -30.43 51.45 7.73
N ILE A 9 -29.26 51.33 7.13
CA ILE A 9 -28.01 51.02 7.83
C ILE A 9 -27.65 52.14 8.84
N ARG A 10 -27.98 53.43 8.53
CA ARG A 10 -27.77 54.56 9.43
C ARG A 10 -28.85 54.73 10.50
N GLY A 11 -29.88 53.86 10.52
CA GLY A 11 -30.99 53.95 11.44
C GLY A 11 -31.96 55.13 11.19
N LYS A 12 -31.97 55.73 9.99
CA LYS A 12 -32.77 56.91 9.63
C LYS A 12 -33.88 56.56 8.64
N VAL A 13 -34.77 55.63 9.01
CA VAL A 13 -35.90 55.18 8.20
C VAL A 13 -37.17 55.14 9.02
N SER A 14 -38.34 55.36 8.35
CA SER A 14 -39.65 55.18 8.97
C SER A 14 -40.03 53.70 9.09
N GLU A 15 -41.06 53.36 9.88
CA GLU A 15 -41.54 51.97 10.00
C GLU A 15 -42.00 51.40 8.68
N GLU A 16 -42.67 52.19 7.80
CA GLU A 16 -43.07 51.79 6.45
C GLU A 16 -41.88 51.49 5.56
N GLU A 17 -40.85 52.33 5.60
CA GLU A 17 -39.61 52.13 4.88
C GLU A 17 -38.82 50.92 5.36
N ARG A 18 -38.89 50.63 6.66
CA ARG A 18 -38.28 49.47 7.28
C ARG A 18 -38.91 48.18 6.76
N LEU A 19 -40.22 48.12 6.71
CA LEU A 19 -40.96 46.96 6.21
C LEU A 19 -40.63 46.69 4.73
N LYS A 20 -40.48 47.77 3.93
CA LYS A 20 -40.07 47.64 2.50
C LYS A 20 -38.67 47.04 2.36
N VAL A 21 -37.74 47.41 3.25
CA VAL A 21 -36.39 46.82 3.24
C VAL A 21 -36.42 45.35 3.63
N VAL A 22 -37.18 45.00 4.69
CA VAL A 22 -37.29 43.61 5.13
C VAL A 22 -37.91 42.75 4.04
N SER A 23 -39.04 43.20 3.43
CA SER A 23 -39.66 42.48 2.31
C SER A 23 -38.69 42.28 1.16
N TRP A 24 -37.94 43.30 0.79
CA TRP A 24 -36.95 43.20 -0.28
C TRP A 24 -35.79 42.21 0.07
N LEU A 25 -35.35 42.15 1.31
CA LEU A 25 -34.34 41.19 1.76
C LEU A 25 -34.82 39.73 1.67
N ASP A 26 -36.10 39.49 1.88
CA ASP A 26 -36.72 38.16 1.86
C ASP A 26 -37.02 37.68 0.41
N GLU A 27 -37.02 38.59 -0.59
CA GLU A 27 -37.33 38.27 -1.97
C GLU A 27 -36.22 37.43 -2.64
N SER A 28 -34.95 37.62 -2.27
CA SER A 28 -33.85 36.92 -2.91
C SER A 28 -32.61 36.83 -2.02
N PRO A 29 -31.89 35.72 -2.03
CA PRO A 29 -30.57 35.59 -1.37
C PRO A 29 -29.54 36.61 -1.89
N ASP A 30 -29.68 37.08 -3.13
CA ASP A 30 -28.78 38.07 -3.72
C ASP A 30 -29.01 39.47 -3.13
N ASN A 31 -30.25 39.81 -2.78
CA ASN A 31 -30.58 41.04 -2.08
C ASN A 31 -29.93 41.10 -0.69
N MET A 32 -29.90 39.97 0.00
CA MET A 32 -29.21 39.84 1.28
C MET A 32 -27.69 40.02 1.13
N ARG A 33 -27.08 39.50 0.08
CA ARG A 33 -25.65 39.70 -0.21
C ARG A 33 -25.31 41.14 -0.49
N GLU A 34 -26.15 41.85 -1.27
CA GLU A 34 -25.98 43.26 -1.58
C GLU A 34 -26.09 44.12 -0.31
N PHE A 35 -27.08 43.86 0.53
CA PHE A 35 -27.22 44.53 1.83
C PHE A 35 -25.98 44.35 2.74
N LEU A 36 -25.50 43.08 2.87
CA LEU A 36 -24.33 42.78 3.68
C LEU A 36 -23.06 43.45 3.17
N ALA A 37 -22.90 43.55 1.86
CA ALA A 37 -21.78 44.28 1.23
C ALA A 37 -21.83 45.79 1.56
N LEU A 38 -22.99 46.43 1.44
CA LEU A 38 -23.17 47.84 1.79
C LEU A 38 -22.96 48.08 3.28
N ARG A 39 -23.46 47.24 4.14
CA ARG A 39 -23.27 47.32 5.59
C ARG A 39 -21.79 47.20 5.96
N LYS A 40 -21.06 46.26 5.35
CA LYS A 40 -19.62 46.10 5.58
C LYS A 40 -18.83 47.34 5.18
N LEU A 41 -19.17 47.98 4.06
CA LEU A 41 -18.55 49.22 3.63
C LEU A 41 -18.83 50.35 4.62
N TYR A 42 -20.03 50.45 5.16
CA TYR A 42 -20.40 51.45 6.17
C TYR A 42 -19.63 51.21 7.48
N ASP A 43 -19.55 50.00 7.96
CA ASP A 43 -18.79 49.65 9.18
C ASP A 43 -17.30 49.99 9.02
N ILE A 44 -16.70 49.73 7.89
CA ILE A 44 -15.33 50.14 7.54
C ILE A 44 -15.19 51.68 7.58
N SER A 45 -16.18 52.44 7.06
CA SER A 45 -16.15 53.89 7.05
C SER A 45 -16.22 54.50 8.47
N LEU A 46 -16.94 53.85 9.39
CA LEU A 46 -16.99 54.24 10.81
C LEU A 46 -15.65 54.07 11.51
N TRP A 47 -14.90 53.05 11.18
CA TRP A 47 -13.58 52.82 11.78
C TRP A 47 -12.53 53.85 11.34
N HIS A 48 -12.78 54.60 10.26
CA HIS A 48 -11.87 55.64 9.77
C HIS A 48 -12.22 57.05 10.27
N THR A 49 -13.36 57.22 10.96
CA THR A 49 -13.83 58.53 11.42
C THR A 49 -13.44 58.91 12.84
N ASP A 50 -12.92 57.97 13.65
CA ASP A 50 -12.45 58.23 15.00
C ASP A 50 -10.93 58.37 15.11
N THR A 51 -10.36 59.29 14.33
CA THR A 51 -8.99 59.71 14.62
C THR A 51 -9.00 61.13 15.17
N GLU A 52 -9.35 61.27 16.46
CA GLU A 52 -8.93 62.46 17.21
C GLU A 52 -7.41 62.61 17.06
N GLN A 53 -7.02 63.80 16.58
CA GLN A 53 -5.61 64.22 16.50
C GLN A 53 -5.04 64.34 17.92
N LYS A 54 -4.58 63.24 18.51
CA LYS A 54 -3.58 63.28 19.54
C LYS A 54 -2.26 63.71 18.90
N THR A 55 -1.85 64.95 19.15
CA THR A 55 -0.50 65.44 18.87
C THR A 55 0.50 64.61 19.64
N ILE A 56 0.94 63.53 19.08
CA ILE A 56 2.05 62.75 19.64
C ILE A 56 3.31 63.51 19.25
N HIS A 57 4.03 64.05 20.23
CA HIS A 57 5.40 64.52 20.05
C HIS A 57 6.22 63.39 19.43
N LYS A 58 6.43 63.43 18.11
CA LYS A 58 7.33 62.52 17.38
C LYS A 58 8.73 62.74 17.94
N LYS A 59 9.21 61.86 18.84
CA LYS A 59 10.65 61.76 19.11
C LYS A 59 11.37 61.53 17.79
N PHE A 60 12.25 62.42 17.41
CA PHE A 60 13.07 62.36 16.20
C PHE A 60 13.96 61.12 16.35
N ILE A 61 13.54 60.02 15.72
CA ILE A 61 14.37 58.80 15.64
C ILE A 61 15.28 58.97 14.46
N PRO A 62 16.61 58.93 14.63
CA PRO A 62 17.54 59.10 13.51
C PRO A 62 17.27 58.05 12.41
N PRO A 63 17.45 58.43 11.14
CA PRO A 63 17.06 57.60 9.98
C PRO A 63 17.64 56.17 10.02
N ILE A 64 18.85 56.01 10.55
CA ILE A 64 19.52 54.72 10.74
C ILE A 64 18.73 53.82 11.69
N ARG A 65 18.19 54.38 12.77
CA ARG A 65 17.41 53.61 13.75
C ARG A 65 16.04 53.21 13.23
N ARG A 66 15.42 53.98 12.33
CA ARG A 66 14.18 53.61 11.64
C ARG A 66 14.42 52.46 10.65
N ILE A 67 15.49 52.56 9.86
CA ILE A 67 15.87 51.49 8.91
C ILE A 67 16.17 50.18 9.68
N ALA A 68 16.91 50.26 10.82
CA ALA A 68 17.17 49.09 11.63
C ALA A 68 15.92 48.45 12.24
N ILE A 69 14.90 49.25 12.63
CA ILE A 69 13.63 48.75 13.14
C ILE A 69 12.81 48.07 12.03
N GLU A 70 12.78 48.64 10.84
CA GLU A 70 12.05 48.05 9.71
C GLU A 70 12.71 46.77 9.19
N THR A 71 14.06 46.74 9.14
CA THR A 71 14.78 45.49 8.80
C THR A 71 14.60 44.42 9.86
N LEU A 72 14.53 44.79 11.16
CA LEU A 72 14.23 43.84 12.24
C LEU A 72 12.83 43.23 12.13
N LYS A 73 11.81 44.05 11.76
CA LYS A 73 10.45 43.55 11.53
C LYS A 73 10.40 42.55 10.37
N ILE A 74 11.07 42.86 9.26
CA ILE A 74 11.16 41.95 8.09
C ILE A 74 11.85 40.65 8.50
N ALA A 75 12.97 40.73 9.23
CA ALA A 75 13.65 39.56 9.74
C ALA A 75 12.78 38.72 10.68
N ALA A 76 12.01 39.35 11.56
CA ALA A 76 11.09 38.68 12.46
C ALA A 76 9.98 37.94 11.70
N ILE A 77 9.40 38.55 10.65
CA ILE A 77 8.40 37.92 9.78
C ILE A 77 9.01 36.71 9.06
N PHE A 78 10.24 36.83 8.55
CA PHE A 78 10.95 35.72 7.93
C PHE A 78 11.21 34.57 8.90
N LEU A 79 11.65 34.87 10.13
CA LEU A 79 11.89 33.87 11.15
C LEU A 79 10.59 33.17 11.58
N ILE A 80 9.50 33.93 11.75
CA ILE A 80 8.17 33.36 12.02
C ILE A 80 7.73 32.47 10.85
N GLY A 81 7.92 32.92 9.60
CA GLY A 81 7.61 32.14 8.40
C GLY A 81 8.40 30.82 8.36
N ILE A 82 9.69 30.86 8.62
CA ILE A 82 10.55 29.68 8.71
C ILE A 82 10.10 28.75 9.84
N PHE A 83 9.82 29.31 11.02
CA PHE A 83 9.36 28.55 12.18
C PHE A 83 8.02 27.84 11.92
N VAL A 84 7.05 28.58 11.35
CA VAL A 84 5.74 28.04 10.97
C VAL A 84 5.90 26.95 9.89
N THR A 85 6.71 27.23 8.86
CA THR A 85 6.98 26.24 7.81
C THR A 85 7.61 24.98 8.38
N LYS A 86 8.58 25.13 9.30
CA LYS A 86 9.23 23.99 9.97
C LYS A 86 8.22 23.17 10.78
N GLN A 87 7.36 23.81 11.56
CA GLN A 87 6.29 23.15 12.32
C GLN A 87 5.32 22.39 11.39
N PHE A 88 4.92 22.99 10.27
CA PHE A 88 4.05 22.32 9.29
C PHE A 88 4.75 21.19 8.53
N VAL A 89 6.05 21.28 8.29
CA VAL A 89 6.83 20.21 7.66
C VAL A 89 7.09 19.07 8.64
N GLU A 90 7.41 19.36 9.91
CA GLU A 90 7.61 18.34 10.94
C GLU A 90 6.30 17.58 11.28
N GLN A 91 5.13 18.22 11.22
CA GLN A 91 3.85 17.54 11.39
C GLN A 91 3.47 16.59 10.25
N LYS A 92 4.15 16.68 9.09
CA LYS A 92 3.95 15.78 7.94
C LYS A 92 4.91 14.60 7.87
N VAL A 93 5.76 14.38 8.84
CA VAL A 93 6.41 13.07 9.01
C VAL A 93 5.35 12.10 9.53
N GLU A 94 4.47 11.68 8.60
CA GLU A 94 3.53 10.59 8.88
C GLU A 94 4.36 9.38 9.31
N ASP A 95 4.07 8.93 10.51
CA ASP A 95 4.76 7.80 11.15
C ASP A 95 4.62 6.57 10.25
N ILE A 96 5.72 6.20 9.58
CA ILE A 96 5.75 5.02 8.71
C ILE A 96 5.78 3.80 9.62
N GLN A 97 4.61 3.19 9.79
CA GLN A 97 4.47 1.98 10.59
C GLN A 97 4.62 0.74 9.69
N ILE A 98 5.42 -0.20 10.14
CA ILE A 98 5.54 -1.50 9.47
C ILE A 98 4.38 -2.39 9.90
N GLN A 99 3.62 -2.84 8.92
CA GLN A 99 2.57 -3.83 9.08
C GLN A 99 3.12 -5.21 8.76
N THR A 100 2.62 -6.22 9.46
CA THR A 100 2.99 -7.61 9.23
C THR A 100 1.73 -8.44 9.04
N ILE A 101 1.66 -9.16 7.93
CA ILE A 101 0.63 -10.17 7.68
C ILE A 101 1.31 -11.53 7.72
N HIS A 102 0.80 -12.40 8.56
CA HIS A 102 1.18 -13.81 8.65
C HIS A 102 0.04 -14.68 8.16
N VAL A 103 0.34 -15.55 7.20
CA VAL A 103 -0.61 -16.55 6.66
C VAL A 103 -0.31 -17.90 7.27
N PRO A 104 -1.22 -18.46 8.07
CA PRO A 104 -1.06 -19.79 8.66
C PRO A 104 -0.94 -20.89 7.60
N THR A 105 -0.50 -22.08 8.02
CA THR A 105 -0.49 -23.26 7.18
C THR A 105 -1.91 -23.59 6.69
N GLY A 106 -2.03 -24.00 5.43
CA GLY A 106 -3.31 -24.33 4.81
C GLY A 106 -4.16 -23.13 4.36
N GLN A 107 -3.74 -21.90 4.68
CA GLN A 107 -4.48 -20.68 4.34
C GLN A 107 -3.79 -19.88 3.24
N ARG A 108 -4.48 -18.86 2.75
CA ARG A 108 -3.99 -17.87 1.79
C ARG A 108 -4.59 -16.52 2.12
N ALA A 109 -3.88 -15.46 1.77
CA ALA A 109 -4.36 -14.10 1.92
C ALA A 109 -4.22 -13.35 0.61
N GLU A 110 -5.14 -12.43 0.37
CA GLU A 110 -5.08 -11.44 -0.70
C GLU A 110 -5.17 -10.06 -0.08
N LEU A 111 -4.32 -9.16 -0.53
CA LEU A 111 -4.29 -7.78 -0.04
C LEU A 111 -3.89 -6.80 -1.12
N THR A 112 -4.30 -5.55 -0.95
CA THR A 112 -3.87 -4.44 -1.78
C THR A 112 -3.04 -3.49 -0.93
N LEU A 113 -1.80 -3.21 -1.38
CA LEU A 113 -0.89 -2.28 -0.72
C LEU A 113 -1.29 -0.82 -1.00
N ALA A 114 -0.72 0.11 -0.25
CA ALA A 114 -1.03 1.53 -0.34
C ALA A 114 -0.71 2.18 -1.70
N ASP A 115 0.13 1.55 -2.52
CA ASP A 115 0.46 2.00 -3.88
C ASP A 115 -0.45 1.39 -4.96
N GLY A 116 -1.45 0.59 -4.59
CA GLY A 116 -2.32 -0.15 -5.51
C GLY A 116 -1.76 -1.48 -5.99
N THR A 117 -0.61 -1.93 -5.45
CA THR A 117 -0.06 -3.25 -5.74
C THR A 117 -0.94 -4.34 -5.12
N HIS A 118 -1.36 -5.32 -5.91
CA HIS A 118 -2.07 -6.51 -5.44
C HIS A 118 -1.09 -7.63 -5.11
N VAL A 119 -1.28 -8.25 -3.95
CA VAL A 119 -0.42 -9.33 -3.45
C VAL A 119 -1.30 -10.50 -3.02
N TRP A 120 -0.96 -11.70 -3.49
CA TRP A 120 -1.49 -12.96 -2.97
C TRP A 120 -0.37 -13.65 -2.20
N LEU A 121 -0.64 -14.06 -0.98
CA LEU A 121 0.28 -14.80 -0.12
C LEU A 121 -0.19 -16.24 0.00
N ASN A 122 0.72 -17.17 -0.23
CA ASN A 122 0.46 -18.58 -0.06
C ASN A 122 0.63 -19.02 1.41
N SER A 123 0.33 -20.26 1.68
CA SER A 123 0.46 -20.90 2.99
C SER A 123 1.84 -20.69 3.63
N ARG A 124 1.88 -20.49 4.95
CA ARG A 124 3.10 -20.26 5.76
C ARG A 124 3.93 -19.07 5.30
N SER A 125 3.30 -18.05 4.76
CA SER A 125 3.99 -16.85 4.27
C SER A 125 3.81 -15.68 5.23
N THR A 126 4.84 -14.85 5.31
CA THR A 126 4.83 -13.62 6.08
C THR A 126 5.27 -12.47 5.17
N LEU A 127 4.47 -11.42 5.11
CA LEU A 127 4.79 -10.19 4.40
C LEU A 127 4.86 -9.03 5.40
N LYS A 128 5.98 -8.29 5.36
CA LYS A 128 6.12 -7.01 6.08
C LYS A 128 6.16 -5.88 5.08
N PHE A 129 5.37 -4.85 5.31
CA PHE A 129 5.27 -3.70 4.43
C PHE A 129 4.87 -2.45 5.22
N PRO A 130 5.25 -1.25 4.76
CA PRO A 130 4.85 -0.02 5.42
C PRO A 130 3.38 0.32 5.12
N ASN A 131 2.69 0.96 6.07
CA ASN A 131 1.35 1.51 5.86
C ASN A 131 1.30 2.53 4.70
N LYS A 132 2.43 3.22 4.43
CA LYS A 132 2.63 4.09 3.28
C LYS A 132 4.07 3.94 2.76
N PHE A 133 4.21 3.96 1.44
CA PHE A 133 5.54 3.93 0.83
C PHE A 133 6.15 5.34 0.79
N GLY A 134 7.47 5.38 0.92
CA GLY A 134 8.24 6.62 0.81
C GLY A 134 8.23 7.22 -0.61
N THR A 135 8.88 8.37 -0.74
CA THR A 135 8.93 9.13 -2.00
C THR A 135 9.84 8.52 -3.06
N ASN A 136 10.85 7.70 -2.67
CA ASN A 136 11.89 7.22 -3.57
C ASN A 136 11.85 5.71 -3.83
N LYS A 137 11.22 4.93 -2.95
CA LYS A 137 11.24 3.45 -3.03
C LYS A 137 10.01 2.84 -2.37
N ARG A 138 9.65 1.63 -2.81
CA ARG A 138 8.56 0.81 -2.26
C ARG A 138 9.15 -0.55 -1.87
N ASN A 139 9.48 -0.71 -0.60
CA ASN A 139 10.11 -1.94 -0.10
C ASN A 139 9.12 -2.76 0.71
N VAL A 140 9.13 -4.06 0.50
CA VAL A 140 8.44 -5.07 1.30
C VAL A 140 9.40 -6.22 1.61
N GLU A 141 9.17 -6.94 2.70
CA GLU A 141 9.93 -8.13 3.06
C GLU A 141 9.03 -9.36 2.99
N LEU A 142 9.48 -10.39 2.31
CA LEU A 142 8.77 -11.65 2.13
C LEU A 142 9.56 -12.82 2.73
N ASN A 143 8.88 -13.60 3.56
CA ASN A 143 9.27 -14.95 3.91
C ASN A 143 8.13 -15.87 3.52
N GLY A 144 8.33 -16.77 2.55
CA GLY A 144 7.29 -17.62 2.00
C GLY A 144 7.08 -17.49 0.51
N GLU A 145 5.86 -17.66 0.05
CA GLU A 145 5.50 -17.53 -1.36
C GLU A 145 4.46 -16.41 -1.55
N GLY A 146 4.77 -15.51 -2.47
CA GLY A 146 3.92 -14.39 -2.84
C GLY A 146 3.85 -14.18 -4.36
N TYR A 147 2.63 -13.96 -4.85
CA TYR A 147 2.39 -13.48 -6.21
C TYR A 147 2.08 -11.99 -6.14
N PHE A 148 2.78 -11.21 -6.95
CA PHE A 148 2.71 -9.76 -6.97
C PHE A 148 2.23 -9.25 -8.33
N SER A 149 1.19 -8.43 -8.33
CA SER A 149 0.79 -7.60 -9.47
C SER A 149 1.10 -6.15 -9.10
N VAL A 150 2.32 -5.72 -9.40
CA VAL A 150 2.85 -4.44 -8.94
C VAL A 150 2.35 -3.29 -9.79
N HIS A 151 1.78 -2.27 -9.13
CA HIS A 151 1.39 -1.02 -9.78
C HIS A 151 2.60 -0.33 -10.44
N HIS A 152 2.42 0.11 -11.70
CA HIS A 152 3.53 0.67 -12.49
C HIS A 152 3.93 2.06 -12.01
N ASP A 153 5.17 2.21 -11.53
CA ASP A 153 5.76 3.49 -11.14
C ASP A 153 7.27 3.47 -11.38
N LYS A 154 7.70 4.14 -12.45
CA LYS A 154 9.12 4.24 -12.85
C LYS A 154 9.95 5.08 -11.88
N LYS A 155 9.33 6.01 -11.15
CA LYS A 155 10.05 6.91 -10.24
C LYS A 155 10.36 6.26 -8.90
N ARG A 156 9.54 5.29 -8.48
CA ARG A 156 9.67 4.59 -7.22
C ARG A 156 9.72 3.08 -7.45
N PRO A 157 10.90 2.50 -7.63
CA PRO A 157 11.06 1.05 -7.76
C PRO A 157 10.41 0.29 -6.60
N PHE A 158 9.78 -0.85 -6.91
CA PHE A 158 9.24 -1.78 -5.92
C PHE A 158 10.25 -2.89 -5.69
N THR A 159 10.56 -3.18 -4.42
CA THR A 159 11.54 -4.20 -4.04
C THR A 159 10.90 -5.20 -3.09
N VAL A 160 10.94 -6.47 -3.46
CA VAL A 160 10.65 -7.58 -2.55
C VAL A 160 11.98 -8.10 -2.01
N GLN A 161 12.21 -7.89 -0.73
CA GLN A 161 13.38 -8.38 -0.04
C GLN A 161 13.09 -9.73 0.58
N THR A 162 13.95 -10.71 0.33
CA THR A 162 13.94 -12.02 0.96
C THR A 162 15.23 -12.19 1.79
N GLU A 163 15.42 -13.33 2.43
CA GLU A 163 16.62 -13.59 3.23
C GLU A 163 17.93 -13.47 2.43
N LYS A 164 17.93 -13.93 1.17
CA LYS A 164 19.17 -14.04 0.35
C LYS A 164 19.18 -13.12 -0.87
N TYR A 165 18.02 -12.70 -1.33
CA TYR A 165 17.85 -11.97 -2.60
C TYR A 165 16.92 -10.79 -2.44
N ALA A 166 17.15 -9.76 -3.26
CA ALA A 166 16.24 -8.66 -3.45
C ALA A 166 15.76 -8.62 -4.91
N ILE A 167 14.45 -8.54 -5.10
CA ILE A 167 13.78 -8.55 -6.39
C ILE A 167 13.27 -7.14 -6.69
N HIS A 168 13.81 -6.50 -7.72
CA HIS A 168 13.52 -5.11 -8.10
C HIS A 168 12.65 -5.06 -9.34
N VAL A 169 11.55 -4.31 -9.28
CA VAL A 169 10.61 -4.16 -10.38
C VAL A 169 10.06 -2.73 -10.46
N LEU A 170 9.50 -2.34 -11.61
CA LEU A 170 8.86 -1.03 -11.81
C LEU A 170 7.34 -1.12 -12.00
N GLY A 171 6.81 -2.29 -12.36
CA GLY A 171 5.41 -2.53 -12.65
C GLY A 171 5.30 -3.87 -13.40
N THR A 172 5.13 -4.95 -12.65
CA THR A 172 5.50 -6.30 -13.08
C THR A 172 4.55 -7.31 -12.42
N GLU A 173 4.19 -8.36 -13.14
CA GLU A 173 3.53 -9.53 -12.58
C GLU A 173 4.52 -10.66 -12.43
N PHE A 174 4.75 -11.12 -11.20
CA PHE A 174 5.75 -12.13 -10.88
C PHE A 174 5.39 -12.89 -9.61
N ASN A 175 5.96 -14.08 -9.48
CA ASN A 175 5.87 -14.92 -8.28
C ASN A 175 7.25 -15.03 -7.62
N VAL A 176 7.28 -15.00 -6.31
CA VAL A 176 8.49 -15.25 -5.51
C VAL A 176 8.20 -16.36 -4.52
N LYS A 177 9.06 -17.36 -4.46
CA LYS A 177 9.03 -18.44 -3.46
C LYS A 177 10.37 -18.49 -2.74
N ALA A 178 10.35 -18.08 -1.46
CA ALA A 178 11.54 -17.90 -0.63
C ALA A 178 11.21 -18.16 0.84
N TYR A 179 11.02 -19.42 1.20
CA TYR A 179 10.79 -19.83 2.58
C TYR A 179 12.12 -19.86 3.36
N HIS A 180 12.17 -19.24 4.52
CA HIS A 180 13.37 -19.05 5.34
C HIS A 180 14.13 -20.36 5.64
N ASN A 181 13.43 -21.43 5.92
CA ASN A 181 14.02 -22.73 6.26
C ASN A 181 14.19 -23.66 5.03
N SER A 182 14.15 -23.11 3.81
CA SER A 182 14.30 -23.84 2.57
C SER A 182 15.50 -23.33 1.79
N PRO A 183 16.33 -24.20 1.23
CA PRO A 183 17.38 -23.77 0.30
C PRO A 183 16.78 -23.30 -1.02
N LEU A 184 15.51 -23.59 -1.27
CA LEU A 184 14.82 -23.28 -2.51
C LEU A 184 14.45 -21.81 -2.57
N PHE A 185 14.96 -21.13 -3.58
CA PHE A 185 14.51 -19.82 -4.01
C PHE A 185 14.10 -19.90 -5.47
N GLU A 186 12.90 -19.42 -5.75
CA GLU A 186 12.37 -19.33 -7.11
C GLU A 186 11.73 -17.95 -7.33
N THR A 187 11.97 -17.36 -8.48
CA THR A 187 11.26 -16.15 -8.92
C THR A 187 10.89 -16.32 -10.39
N ALA A 188 9.60 -16.25 -10.69
CA ALA A 188 9.08 -16.42 -12.05
C ALA A 188 8.45 -15.11 -12.54
N LEU A 189 8.80 -14.68 -13.75
CA LEU A 189 8.32 -13.46 -14.37
C LEU A 189 7.25 -13.74 -15.41
N LEU A 190 6.03 -13.21 -15.19
CA LEU A 190 4.92 -13.37 -16.12
C LEU A 190 4.82 -12.18 -17.09
N LYS A 191 4.92 -10.95 -16.56
CA LYS A 191 4.81 -9.72 -17.35
C LYS A 191 5.71 -8.63 -16.82
N GLY A 192 6.38 -7.89 -17.70
CA GLY A 192 7.26 -6.77 -17.36
C GLY A 192 8.73 -7.13 -17.32
N SER A 193 9.46 -6.72 -16.30
CA SER A 193 10.89 -6.99 -16.10
C SER A 193 11.20 -7.14 -14.62
N VAL A 194 12.04 -8.11 -14.29
CA VAL A 194 12.54 -8.37 -12.93
C VAL A 194 14.05 -8.29 -12.95
N GLU A 195 14.63 -7.57 -12.00
CA GLU A 195 16.05 -7.62 -11.69
C GLU A 195 16.23 -8.22 -10.30
N ILE A 196 17.01 -9.29 -10.18
CA ILE A 196 17.32 -9.98 -8.93
C ILE A 196 18.75 -9.66 -8.56
N SER A 197 18.98 -9.19 -7.33
CA SER A 197 20.28 -8.99 -6.74
C SER A 197 20.50 -9.91 -5.54
N SER A 198 21.69 -10.50 -5.43
CA SER A 198 22.08 -11.23 -4.22
C SER A 198 22.46 -10.23 -3.12
N LEU A 199 22.11 -10.54 -1.87
CA LEU A 199 22.50 -9.73 -0.72
C LEU A 199 23.95 -10.01 -0.29
N THR A 200 24.51 -11.14 -0.73
CA THR A 200 25.87 -11.61 -0.34
C THR A 200 26.91 -11.49 -1.46
N MET A 201 26.48 -11.40 -2.72
CA MET A 201 27.36 -11.37 -3.88
C MET A 201 26.99 -10.20 -4.82
N PRO A 202 27.97 -9.54 -5.47
CA PRO A 202 27.70 -8.43 -6.41
C PRO A 202 27.17 -8.93 -7.77
N LYS A 203 26.31 -9.96 -7.79
CA LYS A 203 25.75 -10.53 -9.02
C LYS A 203 24.30 -10.10 -9.17
N ARG A 204 23.94 -9.63 -10.35
CA ARG A 204 22.57 -9.29 -10.74
C ARG A 204 22.13 -10.19 -11.88
N LEU A 205 20.87 -10.62 -11.81
CA LEU A 205 20.22 -11.40 -12.86
C LEU A 205 18.96 -10.65 -13.31
N ARG A 206 18.77 -10.53 -14.62
CA ARG A 206 17.54 -9.95 -15.17
C ARG A 206 16.75 -11.03 -15.88
N LEU A 207 15.46 -11.13 -15.53
CA LEU A 207 14.52 -12.03 -16.20
C LEU A 207 13.73 -11.29 -17.27
N LYS A 208 13.42 -12.02 -18.33
CA LYS A 208 12.44 -11.67 -19.36
C LYS A 208 11.10 -12.38 -19.07
N PRO A 209 9.99 -11.90 -19.62
CA PRO A 209 8.71 -12.62 -19.51
C PRO A 209 8.85 -14.10 -19.91
N ASN A 210 8.20 -14.98 -19.17
CA ASN A 210 8.24 -16.44 -19.29
C ASN A 210 9.52 -17.12 -18.81
N GLU A 211 10.39 -16.34 -18.14
CA GLU A 211 11.58 -16.89 -17.48
C GLU A 211 11.38 -16.98 -15.97
N MET A 212 12.09 -17.93 -15.37
CA MET A 212 12.20 -18.06 -13.91
C MET A 212 13.66 -18.22 -13.51
N ALA A 213 14.01 -17.69 -12.34
CA ALA A 213 15.27 -17.91 -11.68
C ALA A 213 15.09 -18.94 -10.57
N ILE A 214 16.01 -19.88 -10.47
CA ILE A 214 16.05 -20.91 -9.43
C ILE A 214 17.43 -20.86 -8.77
N ALA A 215 17.48 -20.85 -7.45
CA ALA A 215 18.75 -20.94 -6.72
C ALA A 215 19.36 -22.33 -6.84
N SER A 216 20.64 -22.37 -7.10
CA SER A 216 21.49 -23.57 -7.06
C SER A 216 22.71 -23.34 -6.17
N GLN A 217 23.56 -24.34 -6.02
CA GLN A 217 24.84 -24.22 -5.30
C GLN A 217 25.78 -23.21 -5.95
N GLU A 218 25.69 -23.04 -7.26
CA GLU A 218 26.53 -22.15 -8.07
C GLU A 218 25.97 -20.72 -8.21
N GLY A 219 24.76 -20.47 -7.67
CA GLY A 219 24.06 -19.19 -7.75
C GLY A 219 22.68 -19.31 -8.34
N LEU A 220 22.22 -18.28 -9.07
CA LEU A 220 20.92 -18.26 -9.74
C LEU A 220 21.05 -18.77 -11.19
N ASN A 221 20.27 -19.78 -11.52
CA ASN A 221 20.10 -20.29 -12.88
C ASN A 221 18.78 -19.81 -13.47
N THR A 222 18.76 -19.53 -14.76
CA THR A 222 17.55 -19.14 -15.48
C THR A 222 16.99 -20.30 -16.28
N SER A 223 15.69 -20.53 -16.21
CA SER A 223 14.95 -21.49 -17.04
C SER A 223 13.65 -20.87 -17.54
N HIS A 224 12.98 -21.53 -18.47
CA HIS A 224 11.61 -21.16 -18.85
C HIS A 224 10.61 -21.64 -17.80
N ILE A 225 9.51 -20.92 -17.66
CA ILE A 225 8.38 -21.35 -16.82
C ILE A 225 7.78 -22.61 -17.48
N PRO A 226 7.83 -23.78 -16.79
CA PRO A 226 7.41 -25.03 -17.42
C PRO A 226 5.89 -25.12 -17.57
N ASP A 227 5.13 -24.60 -16.64
CA ASP A 227 3.66 -24.62 -16.65
C ASP A 227 3.07 -23.40 -15.94
N TYR A 228 2.20 -22.67 -16.62
CA TYR A 228 1.47 -21.54 -16.03
C TYR A 228 0.41 -21.95 -15.01
N ASN A 229 0.01 -23.21 -14.99
CA ASN A 229 -0.88 -23.74 -13.98
C ASN A 229 -0.27 -23.65 -12.56
N TYR A 230 1.07 -23.60 -12.47
CA TYR A 230 1.82 -23.40 -11.23
C TYR A 230 1.33 -22.18 -10.41
N PHE A 231 0.90 -21.09 -11.07
CA PHE A 231 0.45 -19.86 -10.41
C PHE A 231 -1.04 -19.85 -10.05
N LYS A 232 -1.78 -20.93 -10.36
CA LYS A 232 -3.22 -21.02 -10.09
C LYS A 232 -3.57 -21.22 -8.63
N TRP A 233 -2.56 -21.47 -7.78
CA TRP A 233 -2.74 -21.53 -6.35
C TRP A 233 -3.41 -20.24 -5.78
N LYS A 234 -3.12 -19.08 -6.36
CA LYS A 234 -3.74 -17.80 -5.96
C LYS A 234 -5.28 -17.82 -6.11
N TRP A 235 -5.82 -18.65 -7.00
CA TRP A 235 -7.27 -18.86 -7.18
C TRP A 235 -7.78 -20.13 -6.48
N GLY A 236 -6.98 -20.73 -5.62
CA GLY A 236 -7.40 -21.92 -4.91
C GLY A 236 -7.33 -23.22 -5.71
N LEU A 237 -6.56 -23.22 -6.79
CA LEU A 237 -6.33 -24.41 -7.58
C LEU A 237 -4.93 -24.97 -7.32
N PHE A 238 -4.89 -26.25 -6.97
CA PHE A 238 -3.66 -27.01 -6.87
C PHE A 238 -3.49 -27.80 -8.17
N CYS A 239 -2.51 -27.42 -8.97
CA CYS A 239 -2.20 -28.00 -10.26
C CYS A 239 -0.79 -28.58 -10.24
N PHE A 240 -0.61 -29.74 -10.83
CA PHE A 240 0.69 -30.40 -10.99
C PHE A 240 0.69 -31.25 -12.25
N GLU A 241 1.82 -31.34 -12.90
CA GLU A 241 2.01 -32.09 -14.13
C GLU A 241 3.27 -32.92 -14.04
N ASP A 242 3.14 -34.22 -14.32
CA ASP A 242 4.20 -35.21 -14.24
C ASP A 242 5.08 -35.07 -12.97
N GLU A 243 4.42 -34.92 -11.83
CA GLU A 243 5.09 -34.68 -10.55
C GLU A 243 5.21 -35.95 -9.74
N SER A 244 6.37 -36.15 -9.08
CA SER A 244 6.57 -37.29 -8.20
C SER A 244 5.65 -37.22 -6.97
N ILE A 245 5.24 -38.37 -6.44
CA ILE A 245 4.46 -38.41 -5.19
C ILE A 245 5.19 -37.73 -4.06
N GLN A 246 6.50 -37.84 -3.98
CA GLN A 246 7.28 -37.18 -2.93
C GLN A 246 7.09 -35.65 -2.98
N SER A 247 7.29 -35.05 -4.11
CA SER A 247 7.07 -33.60 -4.29
C SER A 247 5.61 -33.20 -4.08
N LEU A 248 4.68 -34.06 -4.52
CA LEU A 248 3.24 -33.85 -4.33
C LEU A 248 2.87 -33.85 -2.85
N ILE A 249 3.43 -34.77 -2.05
CA ILE A 249 3.22 -34.84 -0.60
C ILE A 249 3.71 -33.56 0.10
N GLU A 250 4.89 -33.07 -0.24
CA GLU A 250 5.41 -31.82 0.32
C GLU A 250 4.45 -30.64 0.08
N LYS A 251 3.91 -30.54 -1.12
CA LYS A 251 2.90 -29.53 -1.48
C LYS A 251 1.57 -29.74 -0.75
N LEU A 252 1.09 -30.98 -0.64
CA LEU A 252 -0.15 -31.28 0.08
C LEU A 252 -0.03 -30.95 1.57
N GLN A 253 1.10 -31.24 2.19
CA GLN A 253 1.36 -30.85 3.58
C GLN A 253 1.31 -29.32 3.77
N LEU A 254 1.84 -28.58 2.81
CA LEU A 254 1.79 -27.12 2.82
C LEU A 254 0.37 -26.55 2.63
N TYR A 255 -0.42 -27.16 1.72
CA TYR A 255 -1.75 -26.64 1.35
C TYR A 255 -2.85 -27.05 2.32
N TYR A 256 -2.70 -28.17 3.06
CA TYR A 256 -3.77 -28.70 3.92
C TYR A 256 -3.42 -28.74 5.41
N ASP A 257 -2.25 -28.23 5.80
CA ASP A 257 -1.77 -28.26 7.20
C ASP A 257 -1.80 -29.65 7.81
N ILE A 258 -1.25 -30.61 7.10
CA ILE A 258 -1.21 -32.02 7.49
C ILE A 258 0.22 -32.55 7.45
N LYS A 259 0.45 -33.65 8.13
CA LYS A 259 1.64 -34.50 7.98
C LYS A 259 1.27 -35.74 7.23
N ILE A 260 2.07 -36.17 6.26
CA ILE A 260 1.85 -37.40 5.51
C ILE A 260 3.08 -38.29 5.66
N ASP A 261 2.86 -39.46 6.24
CA ASP A 261 3.86 -40.52 6.37
C ASP A 261 3.55 -41.62 5.33
N VAL A 262 4.55 -41.97 4.52
CA VAL A 262 4.40 -43.00 3.48
C VAL A 262 5.20 -44.22 3.89
N GLN A 263 4.51 -45.22 4.42
CA GLN A 263 5.12 -46.48 4.86
C GLN A 263 5.50 -47.40 3.70
N ARG A 264 5.05 -47.10 2.48
CA ARG A 264 5.35 -47.88 1.26
C ARG A 264 6.24 -47.07 0.31
N PRO A 265 7.59 -47.16 0.40
CA PRO A 265 8.51 -46.32 -0.38
C PRO A 265 8.35 -46.44 -1.90
N SER A 266 7.88 -47.59 -2.40
CA SER A 266 7.62 -47.76 -3.85
C SER A 266 6.58 -46.81 -4.42
N LEU A 267 5.69 -46.24 -3.59
CA LEU A 267 4.72 -45.24 -4.02
C LEU A 267 5.39 -43.89 -4.38
N LEU A 268 6.49 -43.53 -3.73
CA LEU A 268 7.15 -42.24 -3.89
C LEU A 268 7.70 -42.03 -5.31
N GLN A 269 7.92 -43.10 -6.08
CA GLN A 269 8.45 -43.03 -7.44
C GLN A 269 7.38 -42.76 -8.51
N TYR A 270 6.10 -42.96 -8.18
CA TYR A 270 5.03 -42.71 -9.14
C TYR A 270 4.87 -41.23 -9.42
N ARG A 271 4.46 -40.95 -10.64
CA ARG A 271 4.24 -39.58 -11.11
C ARG A 271 2.76 -39.38 -11.46
N TYR A 272 2.29 -38.19 -11.14
CA TYR A 272 0.90 -37.82 -11.34
C TYR A 272 0.79 -36.47 -12.03
N SER A 273 -0.31 -36.31 -12.75
CA SER A 273 -0.78 -35.03 -13.23
C SER A 273 -2.21 -34.84 -12.77
N GLY A 274 -2.53 -33.65 -12.33
CA GLY A 274 -3.88 -33.40 -11.82
C GLY A 274 -4.13 -31.94 -11.53
N LYS A 275 -5.42 -31.66 -11.29
CA LYS A 275 -5.90 -30.33 -10.95
C LYS A 275 -7.02 -30.47 -9.93
N PHE A 276 -6.81 -29.91 -8.73
CA PHE A 276 -7.74 -29.96 -7.63
C PHE A 276 -8.11 -28.56 -7.15
N ARG A 277 -9.32 -28.41 -6.62
CA ARG A 277 -9.65 -27.23 -5.82
C ARG A 277 -9.21 -27.48 -4.39
N ILE A 278 -8.42 -26.61 -3.82
CA ILE A 278 -7.92 -26.79 -2.44
C ILE A 278 -9.09 -26.91 -1.44
N LYS A 279 -10.21 -26.23 -1.70
CA LYS A 279 -11.42 -26.32 -0.87
C LYS A 279 -12.09 -27.69 -0.83
N ASP A 280 -11.82 -28.58 -1.79
CA ASP A 280 -12.45 -29.92 -1.84
C ASP A 280 -11.82 -30.88 -0.83
N GLY A 281 -10.74 -30.46 -0.16
CA GLY A 281 -10.09 -31.17 0.94
C GLY A 281 -9.13 -32.25 0.51
N ILE A 282 -8.28 -32.67 1.46
CA ILE A 282 -7.22 -33.68 1.22
C ILE A 282 -7.80 -35.06 0.89
N ASP A 283 -8.91 -35.43 1.52
CA ASP A 283 -9.54 -36.73 1.29
C ASP A 283 -9.97 -36.93 -0.14
N HIS A 284 -10.46 -35.84 -0.80
CA HIS A 284 -10.78 -35.88 -2.21
C HIS A 284 -9.53 -36.15 -3.07
N VAL A 285 -8.43 -35.47 -2.78
CA VAL A 285 -7.15 -35.65 -3.47
C VAL A 285 -6.67 -37.12 -3.33
N LEU A 286 -6.63 -37.64 -2.10
CA LEU A 286 -6.18 -38.99 -1.83
C LEU A 286 -7.05 -40.03 -2.52
N LYS A 287 -8.39 -39.89 -2.51
CA LYS A 287 -9.31 -40.77 -3.23
C LYS A 287 -9.03 -40.82 -4.72
N VAL A 288 -8.75 -39.67 -5.34
CA VAL A 288 -8.42 -39.59 -6.78
C VAL A 288 -7.09 -40.27 -7.06
N LEU A 289 -6.07 -40.07 -6.19
CA LEU A 289 -4.78 -40.76 -6.33
C LEU A 289 -4.89 -42.27 -6.20
N GLN A 290 -5.78 -42.77 -5.34
CA GLN A 290 -6.09 -44.22 -5.18
C GLN A 290 -6.68 -44.86 -6.45
N LEU A 291 -7.35 -44.06 -7.33
CA LEU A 291 -7.86 -44.60 -8.59
C LEU A 291 -6.76 -45.10 -9.54
N LYS A 292 -5.59 -44.47 -9.46
CA LYS A 292 -4.45 -44.79 -10.34
C LYS A 292 -3.52 -45.86 -9.73
N HIS A 293 -3.30 -45.76 -8.43
CA HIS A 293 -2.46 -46.72 -7.69
C HIS A 293 -3.14 -47.11 -6.38
N LYS A 294 -3.29 -48.43 -6.17
CA LYS A 294 -3.93 -48.98 -4.95
C LYS A 294 -3.03 -48.75 -3.73
N PHE A 295 -3.51 -47.99 -2.78
CA PHE A 295 -2.97 -47.85 -1.43
C PHE A 295 -4.12 -47.64 -0.45
N THR A 296 -3.86 -47.82 0.81
CA THR A 296 -4.79 -47.47 1.89
C THR A 296 -4.20 -46.33 2.71
N TYR A 297 -5.04 -45.55 3.35
CA TYR A 297 -4.57 -44.55 4.30
C TYR A 297 -5.44 -44.49 5.54
N THR A 298 -4.82 -44.08 6.62
CA THR A 298 -5.49 -43.77 7.89
C THR A 298 -5.21 -42.31 8.23
N LYS A 299 -6.22 -41.61 8.73
CA LYS A 299 -6.12 -40.19 9.12
C LYS A 299 -6.38 -40.09 10.62
N ASN A 300 -5.47 -39.44 11.32
CA ASN A 300 -5.66 -39.04 12.72
C ASN A 300 -5.97 -37.54 12.73
N GLU A 301 -7.19 -37.17 13.12
CA GLU A 301 -7.66 -35.78 13.10
C GLU A 301 -7.07 -34.92 14.24
N GLU A 302 -6.71 -35.55 15.37
CA GLU A 302 -6.11 -34.85 16.51
C GLU A 302 -4.67 -34.37 16.20
N THR A 303 -3.92 -35.20 15.48
CA THR A 303 -2.51 -34.92 15.14
C THR A 303 -2.32 -34.40 13.72
N ASN A 304 -3.40 -34.29 12.93
CA ASN A 304 -3.36 -34.01 11.51
C ASN A 304 -2.37 -34.91 10.73
N LEU A 305 -2.26 -36.16 11.13
CA LEU A 305 -1.37 -37.15 10.52
C LEU A 305 -2.13 -38.09 9.60
N ILE A 306 -1.64 -38.22 8.37
CA ILE A 306 -2.10 -39.23 7.41
C ILE A 306 -0.98 -40.24 7.21
N VAL A 307 -1.29 -41.52 7.40
CA VAL A 307 -0.36 -42.63 7.14
C VAL A 307 -0.85 -43.40 5.91
N ILE A 308 -0.02 -43.44 4.87
CA ILE A 308 -0.25 -44.16 3.61
C ILE A 308 0.48 -45.49 3.64
N LYS A 309 -0.28 -46.58 3.37
CA LYS A 309 0.19 -47.98 3.44
C LYS A 309 0.08 -48.69 2.11
#